data_8863ddd0c7f3014a083932433adcd0bc
#
_entry.id   8863ddd0c7f3014a083932433adcd0bc
#
_cell.length_a   1.000
_cell.length_b   1.000
_cell.length_c   1.000
_cell.angle_alpha   90.00
_cell.angle_beta   90.00
_cell.angle_gamma   90.00
#
_symmetry.space_group_name_H-M   'P 1'
#
loop_
_entity.id
_entity.type
_entity.pdbx_description
1 polymer ?
#
loop_
_entity_poly.entity_id
_entity_poly.type
_entity_poly.pdbx_seq_one_letter_code
_entity_poly.pdbx_strand_id
1 'polypeptide(L)'
;AVGRTAAVTALTWLVVNLPVLLLYPRGWSEFFRLNTRRAADMDSLYNVVTSFTGWRGFDPGLGFWQPPLLLNAVVAVLFLSACAGVAYIAFTAPRRPRVAQLAFLVVAAFLLTNKVWSPQFSLWLVPLAVLALPHRRILLAWMTIDALVWVPRMLYLFGEQKMGLPEQWFTATVLVRDVAVLVLVGLVIRQIYRPDLDLVRCRGVDDPAGGVFDRAPDAFPDHWPQRLRPARTFDPEETDDARRDSPVPA
;
A
#
# COMPACT_ATOMS: atom_id res chain seq x y z
N ALA A 1 23.94 7.10 4.72
CA ALA A 1 23.11 5.88 4.61
C ALA A 1 22.26 5.91 3.34
N VAL A 2 21.35 6.89 3.15
CA VAL A 2 20.39 6.94 2.03
C VAL A 2 21.07 6.83 0.65
N GLY A 3 22.12 7.61 0.38
CA GLY A 3 22.84 7.57 -0.90
C GLY A 3 23.46 6.21 -1.20
N ARG A 4 24.02 5.53 -0.18
CA ARG A 4 24.57 4.17 -0.35
C ARG A 4 23.48 3.16 -0.65
N THR A 5 22.34 3.23 0.03
CA THR A 5 21.18 2.35 -0.23
C THR A 5 20.65 2.58 -1.65
N ALA A 6 20.45 3.84 -2.04
CA ALA A 6 20.00 4.18 -3.39
C ALA A 6 20.97 3.68 -4.47
N ALA A 7 22.28 3.87 -4.26
CA ALA A 7 23.31 3.39 -5.20
C ALA A 7 23.30 1.85 -5.32
N VAL A 8 23.22 1.12 -4.20
CA VAL A 8 23.16 -0.35 -4.21
C VAL A 8 21.88 -0.83 -4.90
N THR A 9 20.74 -0.21 -4.62
CA THR A 9 19.47 -0.54 -5.27
C THR A 9 19.56 -0.32 -6.78
N ALA A 10 20.06 0.82 -7.22
CA ALA A 10 20.23 1.14 -8.64
C ALA A 10 21.20 0.16 -9.33
N LEU A 11 22.33 -0.15 -8.68
CA LEU A 11 23.30 -1.09 -9.21
C LEU A 11 22.71 -2.50 -9.34
N THR A 12 22.01 -2.98 -8.31
CA THR A 12 21.34 -4.29 -8.34
C THR A 12 20.31 -4.35 -9.46
N TRP A 13 19.50 -3.29 -9.61
CA TRP A 13 18.52 -3.20 -10.68
C TRP A 13 19.19 -3.25 -12.06
N LEU A 14 20.28 -2.50 -12.26
CA LEU A 14 21.06 -2.49 -13.50
C LEU A 14 21.66 -3.87 -13.81
N VAL A 15 22.28 -4.52 -12.83
CA VAL A 15 22.89 -5.85 -13.00
C VAL A 15 21.87 -6.89 -13.47
N VAL A 16 20.64 -6.82 -12.95
CA VAL A 16 19.56 -7.76 -13.32
C VAL A 16 18.96 -7.40 -14.69
N ASN A 17 18.71 -6.11 -14.95
CA ASN A 17 17.96 -5.69 -16.13
C ASN A 17 18.82 -5.47 -17.38
N LEU A 18 20.07 -5.01 -17.20
CA LEU A 18 20.95 -4.66 -18.34
C LEU A 18 21.24 -5.83 -19.29
N PRO A 19 21.53 -7.06 -18.81
CA PRO A 19 21.72 -8.20 -19.70
C PRO A 19 20.49 -8.50 -20.55
N VAL A 20 19.29 -8.45 -19.95
CA VAL A 20 18.03 -8.69 -20.67
C VAL A 20 17.76 -7.57 -21.68
N LEU A 21 17.98 -6.32 -21.29
CA LEU A 21 17.84 -5.16 -22.18
C LEU A 21 18.76 -5.24 -23.38
N LEU A 22 20.02 -5.65 -23.19
CA LEU A 22 21.01 -5.75 -24.28
C LEU A 22 20.76 -6.93 -25.22
N LEU A 23 20.36 -8.08 -24.69
CA LEU A 23 20.14 -9.29 -25.48
C LEU A 23 18.74 -9.32 -26.12
N TYR A 24 17.72 -8.79 -25.42
CA TYR A 24 16.31 -8.84 -25.86
C TYR A 24 15.58 -7.49 -25.65
N PRO A 25 16.02 -6.39 -26.29
CA PRO A 25 15.49 -5.05 -26.04
C PRO A 25 13.98 -4.93 -26.29
N ARG A 26 13.48 -5.63 -27.33
CA ARG A 26 12.04 -5.65 -27.63
C ARG A 26 11.24 -6.38 -26.53
N GLY A 27 11.72 -7.53 -26.06
CA GLY A 27 11.06 -8.28 -24.98
C GLY A 27 11.09 -7.51 -23.67
N TRP A 28 12.23 -6.87 -23.34
CA TRP A 28 12.35 -6.05 -22.14
C TRP A 28 11.40 -4.84 -22.14
N SER A 29 11.32 -4.15 -23.29
CA SER A 29 10.44 -2.97 -23.42
C SER A 29 8.94 -3.32 -23.50
N GLU A 30 8.59 -4.55 -23.87
CA GLU A 30 7.21 -4.98 -24.07
C GLU A 30 6.37 -4.85 -22.79
N PHE A 31 6.95 -5.17 -21.62
CA PHE A 31 6.28 -4.98 -20.33
C PHE A 31 5.82 -3.53 -20.12
N PHE A 32 6.72 -2.57 -20.38
CA PHE A 32 6.40 -1.14 -20.23
C PHE A 32 5.39 -0.69 -21.29
N ARG A 33 5.55 -1.17 -22.52
CA ARG A 33 4.65 -0.87 -23.64
C ARG A 33 3.23 -1.35 -23.36
N LEU A 34 3.05 -2.58 -22.87
CA LEU A 34 1.76 -3.15 -22.52
C LEU A 34 1.12 -2.39 -21.36
N ASN A 35 1.88 -2.12 -20.31
CA ASN A 35 1.35 -1.39 -19.17
C ASN A 35 0.94 0.05 -19.50
N THR A 36 1.70 0.75 -20.35
CA THR A 36 1.34 2.12 -20.76
C THR A 36 0.12 2.18 -21.67
N ARG A 37 -0.10 1.16 -22.51
CA ARG A 37 -1.22 1.11 -23.48
C ARG A 37 -2.50 0.52 -22.90
N ARG A 38 -2.41 -0.17 -21.77
CA ARG A 38 -3.57 -0.79 -21.13
C ARG A 38 -4.55 0.26 -20.63
N ALA A 39 -5.82 0.11 -20.95
CA ALA A 39 -6.91 0.92 -20.41
C ALA A 39 -7.21 0.55 -18.94
N ALA A 40 -8.19 1.22 -18.35
CA ALA A 40 -8.70 0.85 -17.03
C ALA A 40 -9.28 -0.56 -17.06
N ASP A 41 -8.89 -1.39 -16.10
CA ASP A 41 -9.39 -2.75 -15.96
C ASP A 41 -10.76 -2.74 -15.27
N MET A 42 -11.55 -3.79 -15.52
CA MET A 42 -12.87 -3.97 -14.90
C MET A 42 -12.80 -3.96 -13.36
N ASP A 43 -11.69 -4.41 -12.79
CA ASP A 43 -11.44 -4.46 -11.35
C ASP A 43 -10.88 -3.15 -10.77
N SER A 44 -10.78 -2.07 -11.55
CA SER A 44 -10.22 -0.80 -11.11
C SER A 44 -11.26 0.17 -10.57
N LEU A 45 -10.85 1.07 -9.67
CA LEU A 45 -11.70 2.16 -9.17
C LEU A 45 -12.24 3.03 -10.31
N TYR A 46 -11.48 3.20 -11.40
CA TYR A 46 -11.91 3.97 -12.58
C TYR A 46 -13.13 3.33 -13.25
N ASN A 47 -13.16 1.99 -13.35
CA ASN A 47 -14.31 1.28 -13.88
C ASN A 47 -15.50 1.34 -12.93
N VAL A 48 -15.30 1.28 -11.63
CA VAL A 48 -16.37 1.49 -10.64
C VAL A 48 -17.06 2.83 -10.87
N VAL A 49 -16.28 3.92 -11.02
CA VAL A 49 -16.83 5.25 -11.29
C VAL A 49 -17.58 5.29 -12.61
N THR A 50 -17.03 4.73 -13.70
CA THR A 50 -17.72 4.71 -15.00
C THR A 50 -19.03 3.93 -14.95
N SER A 51 -19.06 2.78 -14.29
CA SER A 51 -20.23 1.91 -14.18
C SER A 51 -21.40 2.55 -13.41
N PHE A 52 -21.10 3.29 -12.33
CA PHE A 52 -22.16 3.92 -11.52
C PHE A 52 -22.59 5.30 -12.01
N THR A 53 -21.70 6.05 -12.68
CA THR A 53 -21.98 7.45 -13.07
C THR A 53 -22.28 7.63 -14.56
N GLY A 54 -22.02 6.62 -15.39
CA GLY A 54 -22.06 6.73 -16.84
C GLY A 54 -20.96 7.60 -17.44
N TRP A 55 -19.97 8.00 -16.63
CA TRP A 55 -18.81 8.75 -17.10
C TRP A 55 -17.96 7.89 -18.06
N ARG A 56 -17.50 8.48 -19.18
CA ARG A 56 -16.80 7.74 -20.25
C ARG A 56 -15.30 7.51 -20.00
N GLY A 57 -14.79 7.81 -18.82
CA GLY A 57 -13.36 7.71 -18.50
C GLY A 57 -12.54 8.92 -18.93
N PHE A 58 -11.23 8.86 -18.67
CA PHE A 58 -10.31 9.98 -18.95
C PHE A 58 -9.92 10.13 -20.42
N ASP A 59 -9.88 9.04 -21.19
CA ASP A 59 -9.45 9.02 -22.59
C ASP A 59 -10.53 8.28 -23.44
N PRO A 60 -11.74 8.84 -23.60
CA PRO A 60 -12.82 8.18 -24.33
C PRO A 60 -12.52 8.10 -25.83
N GLY A 61 -12.87 6.99 -26.45
CA GLY A 61 -12.77 6.81 -27.91
C GLY A 61 -11.39 6.44 -28.45
N LEU A 62 -10.44 6.06 -27.59
CA LEU A 62 -9.15 5.56 -28.03
C LEU A 62 -9.26 4.21 -28.76
N GLY A 63 -8.49 4.06 -29.84
CA GLY A 63 -8.29 2.78 -30.51
C GLY A 63 -7.52 1.80 -29.61
N PHE A 64 -7.69 0.51 -29.87
CA PHE A 64 -7.17 -0.61 -29.05
C PHE A 64 -5.67 -0.53 -28.71
N TRP A 65 -4.86 0.14 -29.56
CA TRP A 65 -3.41 0.25 -29.37
C TRP A 65 -2.94 1.64 -28.95
N GLN A 66 -3.86 2.57 -28.74
CA GLN A 66 -3.49 3.94 -28.34
C GLN A 66 -3.30 4.01 -26.82
N PRO A 67 -2.23 4.63 -26.33
CA PRO A 67 -2.03 4.76 -24.89
C PRO A 67 -3.00 5.78 -24.29
N PRO A 68 -3.68 5.45 -23.19
CA PRO A 68 -4.52 6.41 -22.46
C PRO A 68 -3.62 7.34 -21.65
N LEU A 69 -3.19 8.44 -22.26
CA LEU A 69 -2.18 9.33 -21.67
C LEU A 69 -2.69 10.05 -20.45
N LEU A 70 -3.94 10.53 -20.48
CA LEU A 70 -4.53 11.24 -19.35
C LEU A 70 -4.77 10.29 -18.17
N LEU A 71 -5.29 9.08 -18.42
CA LEU A 71 -5.43 8.06 -17.39
C LEU A 71 -4.08 7.71 -16.77
N ASN A 72 -3.04 7.52 -17.59
CA ASN A 72 -1.69 7.24 -17.10
C ASN A 72 -1.15 8.36 -16.23
N ALA A 73 -1.35 9.63 -16.63
CA ALA A 73 -0.95 10.79 -15.85
C ALA A 73 -1.71 10.86 -14.52
N VAL A 74 -3.03 10.65 -14.52
CA VAL A 74 -3.85 10.62 -13.31
C VAL A 74 -3.39 9.52 -12.35
N VAL A 75 -3.17 8.30 -12.82
CA VAL A 75 -2.64 7.19 -12.02
C VAL A 75 -1.31 7.58 -11.38
N ALA A 76 -0.38 8.16 -12.16
CA ALA A 76 0.93 8.56 -11.65
C ALA A 76 0.81 9.66 -10.59
N VAL A 77 0.00 10.69 -10.84
CA VAL A 77 -0.22 11.80 -9.89
C VAL A 77 -0.86 11.29 -8.59
N LEU A 78 -1.89 10.46 -8.68
CA LEU A 78 -2.56 9.92 -7.49
C LEU A 78 -1.61 9.03 -6.67
N PHE A 79 -0.84 8.17 -7.32
CA PHE A 79 0.14 7.32 -6.63
C PHE A 79 1.25 8.14 -5.98
N LEU A 80 1.84 9.11 -6.69
CA LEU A 80 2.87 9.98 -6.12
C LEU A 80 2.32 10.84 -4.96
N SER A 81 1.09 11.32 -5.06
CA SER A 81 0.42 12.03 -3.97
C SER A 81 0.21 11.14 -2.75
N ALA A 82 -0.19 9.89 -2.96
CA ALA A 82 -0.31 8.92 -1.90
C ALA A 82 1.05 8.58 -1.26
N CYS A 83 2.11 8.43 -2.06
CA CYS A 83 3.48 8.26 -1.54
C CYS A 83 3.94 9.47 -0.73
N ALA A 84 3.63 10.69 -1.17
CA ALA A 84 3.90 11.90 -0.40
C ALA A 84 3.12 11.92 0.93
N GLY A 85 1.86 11.45 0.92
CA GLY A 85 1.06 11.24 2.13
C GLY A 85 1.69 10.22 3.09
N VAL A 86 2.18 9.10 2.58
CA VAL A 86 2.88 8.09 3.39
C VAL A 86 4.17 8.67 3.97
N ALA A 87 4.94 9.44 3.19
CA ALA A 87 6.11 10.14 3.68
C ALA A 87 5.75 11.15 4.78
N TYR A 88 4.68 11.93 4.59
CA TYR A 88 4.19 12.85 5.61
C TYR A 88 3.81 12.12 6.91
N ILE A 89 3.10 10.98 6.82
CA ILE A 89 2.79 10.14 7.97
C ILE A 89 4.07 9.67 8.66
N ALA A 90 5.06 9.20 7.88
CA ALA A 90 6.34 8.73 8.43
C ALA A 90 7.09 9.82 9.19
N PHE A 91 6.97 11.08 8.76
CA PHE A 91 7.66 12.23 9.37
C PHE A 91 6.89 12.89 10.51
N THR A 92 5.59 12.71 10.60
CA THR A 92 4.74 13.30 11.66
C THR A 92 4.34 12.33 12.75
N ALA A 93 4.62 11.04 12.57
CA ALA A 93 4.33 10.01 13.56
C ALA A 93 5.08 10.26 14.87
N PRO A 94 4.44 10.02 16.04
CA PRO A 94 5.06 10.20 17.36
C PRO A 94 6.23 9.24 17.61
N ARG A 95 6.24 8.09 16.95
CA ARG A 95 7.36 7.14 16.92
C ARG A 95 7.61 6.72 15.48
N ARG A 96 8.84 6.31 15.16
CA ARG A 96 9.20 5.80 13.83
C ARG A 96 8.24 4.66 13.43
N PRO A 97 7.49 4.78 12.32
CA PRO A 97 6.64 3.69 11.85
C PRO A 97 7.47 2.45 11.52
N ARG A 98 6.88 1.27 11.71
CA ARG A 98 7.53 0.02 11.33
C ARG A 98 7.63 -0.08 9.81
N VAL A 99 8.71 -0.67 9.29
CA VAL A 99 8.95 -0.84 7.85
C VAL A 99 7.77 -1.56 7.20
N ALA A 100 7.21 -2.58 7.85
CA ALA A 100 6.05 -3.31 7.34
C ALA A 100 4.80 -2.44 7.21
N GLN A 101 4.58 -1.48 8.13
CA GLN A 101 3.46 -0.53 8.05
C GLN A 101 3.60 0.40 6.83
N LEU A 102 4.79 0.96 6.62
CA LEU A 102 5.04 1.83 5.47
C LEU A 102 4.96 1.06 4.14
N ALA A 103 5.53 -0.13 4.08
CA ALA A 103 5.47 -1.00 2.89
C ALA A 103 4.01 -1.36 2.55
N PHE A 104 3.19 -1.72 3.56
CA PHE A 104 1.78 -1.97 3.37
C PHE A 104 1.05 -0.74 2.80
N LEU A 105 1.28 0.45 3.37
CA LEU A 105 0.63 1.68 2.90
C LEU A 105 1.00 2.01 1.45
N VAL A 106 2.26 1.85 1.07
CA VAL A 106 2.72 2.11 -0.31
C VAL A 106 2.10 1.12 -1.30
N VAL A 107 2.07 -0.18 -0.98
CA VAL A 107 1.49 -1.19 -1.88
C VAL A 107 -0.03 -1.06 -1.94
N ALA A 108 -0.70 -0.79 -0.83
CA ALA A 108 -2.14 -0.50 -0.83
C ALA A 108 -2.47 0.74 -1.66
N ALA A 109 -1.70 1.83 -1.52
CA ALA A 109 -1.84 3.03 -2.34
C ALA A 109 -1.65 2.71 -3.84
N PHE A 110 -0.63 1.93 -4.18
CA PHE A 110 -0.40 1.49 -5.56
C PHE A 110 -1.62 0.76 -6.13
N LEU A 111 -2.18 -0.21 -5.41
CA LEU A 111 -3.31 -0.98 -5.89
C LEU A 111 -4.58 -0.13 -6.02
N LEU A 112 -4.88 0.71 -5.03
CA LEU A 112 -6.06 1.57 -5.02
C LEU A 112 -6.02 2.67 -6.11
N THR A 113 -4.84 3.17 -6.45
CA THR A 113 -4.70 4.23 -7.46
C THR A 113 -4.41 3.72 -8.87
N ASN A 114 -4.05 2.43 -9.01
CA ASN A 114 -3.68 1.86 -10.30
C ASN A 114 -4.94 1.63 -11.16
N LYS A 115 -4.78 1.81 -12.47
CA LYS A 115 -5.81 1.49 -13.47
C LYS A 115 -6.02 -0.02 -13.69
N VAL A 116 -5.18 -0.86 -13.10
CA VAL A 116 -5.25 -2.32 -13.19
C VAL A 116 -5.13 -2.90 -11.80
N TRP A 117 -6.16 -3.63 -11.39
CA TRP A 117 -6.13 -4.43 -10.17
C TRP A 117 -6.62 -5.85 -10.46
N SER A 118 -5.76 -6.69 -10.95
CA SER A 118 -6.07 -8.12 -11.06
C SER A 118 -6.16 -8.76 -9.67
N PRO A 119 -7.09 -9.73 -9.43
CA PRO A 119 -7.28 -10.34 -8.11
C PRO A 119 -6.02 -10.92 -7.47
N GLN A 120 -5.08 -11.45 -8.28
CA GLN A 120 -3.80 -11.95 -7.78
C GLN A 120 -2.94 -10.88 -7.12
N PHE A 121 -3.15 -9.59 -7.42
CA PHE A 121 -2.37 -8.50 -6.79
C PHE A 121 -2.73 -8.30 -5.33
N SER A 122 -3.94 -8.71 -4.91
CA SER A 122 -4.30 -8.74 -3.50
C SER A 122 -3.38 -9.63 -2.66
N LEU A 123 -2.79 -10.69 -3.27
CA LEU A 123 -1.81 -11.54 -2.60
C LEU A 123 -0.55 -10.77 -2.15
N TRP A 124 -0.20 -9.66 -2.81
CA TRP A 124 0.92 -8.81 -2.38
C TRP A 124 0.64 -8.12 -1.05
N LEU A 125 -0.62 -7.83 -0.76
CA LEU A 125 -1.01 -7.23 0.52
C LEU A 125 -1.00 -8.22 1.68
N VAL A 126 -1.23 -9.52 1.45
CA VAL A 126 -1.39 -10.51 2.52
C VAL A 126 -0.18 -10.51 3.48
N PRO A 127 1.07 -10.75 3.03
CA PRO A 127 2.22 -10.77 3.93
C PRO A 127 2.44 -9.39 4.59
N LEU A 128 2.24 -8.31 3.85
CA LEU A 128 2.41 -6.95 4.38
C LEU A 128 1.34 -6.61 5.43
N ALA A 129 0.09 -6.98 5.19
CA ALA A 129 -1.00 -6.77 6.14
C ALA A 129 -0.79 -7.58 7.43
N VAL A 130 -0.33 -8.84 7.33
CA VAL A 130 -0.02 -9.68 8.51
C VAL A 130 1.09 -9.05 9.35
N LEU A 131 2.13 -8.51 8.72
CA LEU A 131 3.24 -7.87 9.43
C LEU A 131 2.87 -6.48 9.96
N ALA A 132 2.07 -5.71 9.20
CA ALA A 132 1.68 -4.35 9.57
C ALA A 132 0.59 -4.31 10.66
N LEU A 133 -0.41 -5.19 10.56
CA LEU A 133 -1.61 -5.20 11.39
C LEU A 133 -1.95 -6.64 11.83
N PRO A 134 -1.24 -7.25 12.80
CA PRO A 134 -1.41 -8.65 13.18
C PRO A 134 -2.68 -8.93 13.99
N HIS A 135 -3.84 -8.49 13.47
CA HIS A 135 -5.17 -8.70 14.06
C HIS A 135 -5.91 -9.80 13.31
N ARG A 136 -5.80 -11.05 13.77
CA ARG A 136 -6.33 -12.23 13.10
C ARG A 136 -7.77 -12.07 12.58
N ARG A 137 -8.69 -11.53 13.40
CA ARG A 137 -10.10 -11.39 13.00
C ARG A 137 -10.28 -10.41 11.83
N ILE A 138 -9.58 -9.29 11.88
CA ILE A 138 -9.63 -8.25 10.83
C ILE A 138 -9.04 -8.79 9.53
N LEU A 139 -7.89 -9.45 9.61
CA LEU A 139 -7.24 -10.03 8.45
C LEU A 139 -8.09 -11.12 7.79
N LEU A 140 -8.67 -12.04 8.58
CA LEU A 140 -9.56 -13.08 8.05
C LEU A 140 -10.81 -12.49 7.41
N ALA A 141 -11.44 -11.47 8.02
CA ALA A 141 -12.59 -10.79 7.44
C ALA A 141 -12.24 -10.14 6.09
N TRP A 142 -11.14 -9.39 6.03
CA TRP A 142 -10.67 -8.80 4.78
C TRP A 142 -10.36 -9.86 3.71
N MET A 143 -9.60 -10.89 4.04
CA MET A 143 -9.24 -11.98 3.12
C MET A 143 -10.48 -12.72 2.60
N THR A 144 -11.51 -12.87 3.44
CA THR A 144 -12.79 -13.47 3.02
C THR A 144 -13.51 -12.56 2.02
N ILE A 145 -13.58 -11.24 2.27
CA ILE A 145 -14.16 -10.28 1.34
C ILE A 145 -13.41 -10.34 0.00
N ASP A 146 -12.10 -10.30 0.02
CA ASP A 146 -11.27 -10.32 -1.19
C ASP A 146 -11.46 -11.63 -1.99
N ALA A 147 -11.47 -12.77 -1.31
CA ALA A 147 -11.72 -14.07 -1.94
C ALA A 147 -13.12 -14.17 -2.55
N LEU A 148 -14.14 -13.61 -1.90
CA LEU A 148 -15.51 -13.65 -2.39
C LEU A 148 -15.73 -12.81 -3.66
N VAL A 149 -14.87 -11.84 -3.98
CA VAL A 149 -14.93 -11.08 -5.26
C VAL A 149 -14.75 -12.00 -6.47
N TRP A 150 -14.09 -13.15 -6.32
CA TRP A 150 -13.90 -14.10 -7.41
C TRP A 150 -15.22 -14.65 -7.97
N VAL A 151 -16.21 -14.88 -7.13
CA VAL A 151 -17.51 -15.44 -7.56
C VAL A 151 -18.25 -14.48 -8.51
N PRO A 152 -18.57 -13.23 -8.13
CA PRO A 152 -19.21 -12.29 -9.02
C PRO A 152 -18.35 -11.94 -10.24
N ARG A 153 -17.02 -11.95 -10.13
CA ARG A 153 -16.11 -11.77 -11.26
C ARG A 153 -16.26 -12.85 -12.29
N MET A 154 -16.29 -14.12 -11.90
CA MET A 154 -16.50 -15.23 -12.82
C MET A 154 -17.90 -15.18 -13.46
N LEU A 155 -18.92 -14.89 -12.67
CA LEU A 155 -20.28 -14.74 -13.18
C LEU A 155 -20.39 -13.58 -14.21
N TYR A 156 -19.74 -12.44 -13.94
CA TYR A 156 -19.67 -11.31 -14.87
C TYR A 156 -19.00 -11.71 -16.20
N LEU A 157 -17.92 -12.48 -16.15
CA LEU A 157 -17.19 -12.93 -17.34
C LEU A 157 -17.98 -13.90 -18.23
N PHE A 158 -19.02 -14.56 -17.72
CA PHE A 158 -19.93 -15.35 -18.57
C PHE A 158 -20.76 -14.50 -19.52
N GLY A 159 -20.96 -13.20 -19.23
CA GLY A 159 -21.77 -12.28 -20.01
C GLY A 159 -23.27 -12.47 -19.81
N GLU A 160 -24.04 -11.39 -19.95
CA GLU A 160 -25.48 -11.35 -19.68
C GLU A 160 -26.27 -12.34 -20.53
N GLN A 161 -25.85 -12.59 -21.78
CA GLN A 161 -26.48 -13.54 -22.67
C GLN A 161 -26.42 -15.00 -22.20
N LYS A 162 -25.51 -15.31 -21.28
CA LYS A 162 -25.30 -16.65 -20.69
C LYS A 162 -25.64 -16.68 -19.19
N MET A 163 -26.65 -15.91 -18.78
CA MET A 163 -27.06 -15.77 -17.38
C MET A 163 -25.94 -15.24 -16.48
N GLY A 164 -25.01 -14.47 -17.04
CA GLY A 164 -23.96 -13.81 -16.29
C GLY A 164 -24.45 -12.65 -15.43
N LEU A 165 -23.63 -12.22 -14.49
CA LEU A 165 -23.97 -11.12 -13.58
C LEU A 165 -23.90 -9.78 -14.32
N PRO A 166 -24.90 -8.87 -14.16
CA PRO A 166 -24.82 -7.50 -14.67
C PRO A 166 -23.62 -6.75 -14.07
N GLU A 167 -23.02 -5.85 -14.86
CA GLU A 167 -21.79 -5.11 -14.49
C GLU A 167 -21.91 -4.39 -13.15
N GLN A 168 -23.05 -3.79 -12.85
CA GLN A 168 -23.27 -3.03 -11.62
C GLN A 168 -23.10 -3.87 -10.34
N TRP A 169 -23.50 -5.13 -10.36
CA TRP A 169 -23.34 -6.03 -9.23
C TRP A 169 -21.89 -6.46 -9.05
N PHE A 170 -21.18 -6.70 -10.15
CA PHE A 170 -19.76 -6.98 -10.09
C PHE A 170 -18.98 -5.77 -9.57
N THR A 171 -19.20 -4.58 -10.11
CA THR A 171 -18.53 -3.36 -9.67
C THR A 171 -18.85 -2.99 -8.23
N ALA A 172 -20.05 -3.32 -7.73
CA ALA A 172 -20.37 -3.18 -6.31
C ALA A 172 -19.45 -4.05 -5.41
N THR A 173 -19.14 -5.29 -5.84
CA THR A 173 -18.20 -6.13 -5.08
C THR A 173 -16.75 -5.61 -5.11
N VAL A 174 -16.34 -5.03 -6.25
CA VAL A 174 -15.05 -4.33 -6.36
C VAL A 174 -14.99 -3.16 -5.38
N LEU A 175 -16.03 -2.35 -5.30
CA LEU A 175 -16.12 -1.25 -4.34
C LEU A 175 -16.03 -1.74 -2.89
N VAL A 176 -16.71 -2.85 -2.53
CA VAL A 176 -16.62 -3.44 -1.19
C VAL A 176 -15.19 -3.87 -0.86
N ARG A 177 -14.47 -4.48 -1.82
CA ARG A 177 -13.04 -4.84 -1.68
C ARG A 177 -12.19 -3.59 -1.42
N ASP A 178 -12.37 -2.55 -2.23
CA ASP A 178 -11.58 -1.32 -2.12
C ASP A 178 -11.81 -0.63 -0.77
N VAL A 179 -13.05 -0.55 -0.32
CA VAL A 179 -13.41 -0.05 1.02
C VAL A 179 -12.76 -0.90 2.12
N ALA A 180 -12.75 -2.23 1.99
CA ALA A 180 -12.11 -3.09 2.97
C ALA A 180 -10.59 -2.83 3.06
N VAL A 181 -9.90 -2.60 1.94
CA VAL A 181 -8.49 -2.20 1.93
C VAL A 181 -8.30 -0.81 2.54
N LEU A 182 -9.18 0.17 2.25
CA LEU A 182 -9.13 1.50 2.88
C LEU A 182 -9.32 1.42 4.39
N VAL A 183 -10.18 0.52 4.89
CA VAL A 183 -10.31 0.27 6.33
C VAL A 183 -9.00 -0.25 6.93
N LEU A 184 -8.32 -1.19 6.27
CA LEU A 184 -6.99 -1.65 6.73
C LEU A 184 -5.98 -0.51 6.75
N VAL A 185 -5.94 0.32 5.68
CA VAL A 185 -5.08 1.51 5.62
C VAL A 185 -5.35 2.44 6.80
N GLY A 186 -6.62 2.75 7.08
CA GLY A 186 -7.01 3.58 8.22
C GLY A 186 -6.58 2.99 9.58
N LEU A 187 -6.71 1.67 9.75
CA LEU A 187 -6.28 0.99 10.96
C LEU A 187 -4.75 1.01 11.14
N VAL A 188 -3.99 0.82 10.06
CA VAL A 188 -2.52 0.92 10.09
C VAL A 188 -2.09 2.35 10.42
N ILE A 189 -2.68 3.36 9.78
CA ILE A 189 -2.41 4.77 10.09
C ILE A 189 -2.75 5.08 11.55
N ARG A 190 -3.88 4.59 12.05
CA ARG A 190 -4.26 4.75 13.45
C ARG A 190 -3.23 4.16 14.41
N GLN A 191 -2.67 2.97 14.11
CA GLN A 191 -1.60 2.37 14.93
C GLN A 191 -0.30 3.16 14.87
N ILE A 192 0.02 3.77 13.72
CA ILE A 192 1.21 4.62 13.57
C ILE A 192 1.11 5.83 14.50
N TYR A 193 -0.05 6.50 14.57
CA TYR A 193 -0.27 7.66 15.43
C TYR A 193 -0.60 7.30 16.89
N ARG A 194 -0.95 6.03 17.16
CA ARG A 194 -1.21 5.50 18.51
C ARG A 194 -0.40 4.22 18.73
N PRO A 195 0.90 4.33 19.04
CA PRO A 195 1.80 3.17 19.20
C PRO A 195 1.36 2.21 20.31
N ASP A 196 0.58 2.69 21.27
CA ASP A 196 -0.10 1.89 22.32
C ASP A 196 -1.07 0.83 21.75
N LEU A 197 -1.59 1.04 20.56
CA LEU A 197 -2.47 0.10 19.86
C LEU A 197 -1.71 -0.91 18.97
N ASP A 198 -0.40 -0.73 18.78
CA ASP A 198 0.41 -1.64 17.95
C ASP A 198 0.75 -2.91 18.72
N LEU A 199 0.08 -4.02 18.38
CA LEU A 199 0.26 -5.32 19.03
C LEU A 199 1.70 -5.85 18.98
N VAL A 200 2.53 -5.42 18.03
CA VAL A 200 3.93 -5.82 17.95
C VAL A 200 4.71 -5.11 19.06
N ARG A 201 4.54 -3.79 19.19
CA ARG A 201 5.20 -2.97 20.19
C ARG A 201 4.72 -3.23 21.61
N CYS A 202 3.43 -3.48 21.79
CA CYS A 202 2.87 -3.89 23.09
C CYS A 202 3.48 -5.19 23.64
N ARG A 203 4.10 -6.01 22.79
CA ARG A 203 4.81 -7.23 23.20
C ARG A 203 6.31 -7.02 23.46
N GLY A 204 6.78 -5.78 23.54
CA GLY A 204 8.18 -5.43 23.76
C GLY A 204 9.09 -5.61 22.54
N VAL A 205 8.52 -5.75 21.35
CA VAL A 205 9.24 -5.84 20.08
C VAL A 205 9.10 -4.51 19.35
N ASP A 206 10.16 -3.97 18.74
CA ASP A 206 10.06 -2.70 18.01
C ASP A 206 9.68 -2.91 16.54
N ASP A 207 10.60 -3.41 15.71
CA ASP A 207 10.36 -3.59 14.28
C ASP A 207 11.02 -4.88 13.75
N PRO A 208 10.46 -6.06 14.01
CA PRO A 208 11.08 -7.34 13.66
C PRO A 208 11.26 -7.54 12.14
N ALA A 209 10.52 -6.80 11.33
CA ALA A 209 10.67 -6.79 9.87
C ALA A 209 11.59 -5.66 9.37
N GLY A 210 12.07 -4.80 10.25
CA GLY A 210 12.86 -3.61 9.92
C GLY A 210 14.33 -3.90 9.63
N GLY A 211 14.85 -5.09 9.93
CA GLY A 211 16.26 -5.41 9.76
C GLY A 211 17.16 -4.45 10.54
N VAL A 212 17.98 -3.68 9.84
CA VAL A 212 18.88 -2.67 10.45
C VAL A 212 18.15 -1.52 11.15
N PHE A 213 16.86 -1.38 10.93
CA PHE A 213 16.01 -0.38 11.59
C PHE A 213 15.36 -0.92 12.87
N ASP A 214 15.45 -2.23 13.16
CA ASP A 214 14.96 -2.75 14.42
C ASP A 214 15.72 -2.12 15.59
N ARG A 215 14.98 -1.58 16.57
CA ARG A 215 15.53 -0.83 17.72
C ARG A 215 16.38 0.40 17.34
N ALA A 216 16.28 0.89 16.11
CA ALA A 216 16.93 2.13 15.74
C ALA A 216 16.26 3.32 16.45
N PRO A 217 17.02 4.33 16.90
CA PRO A 217 16.47 5.48 17.61
C PRO A 217 15.47 6.26 16.74
N ASP A 218 14.46 6.85 17.40
CA ASP A 218 13.51 7.77 16.78
C ASP A 218 14.15 9.15 16.60
N ALA A 219 15.30 9.21 15.90
CA ALA A 219 16.05 10.43 15.70
C ALA A 219 15.54 11.23 14.50
N PHE A 220 15.10 12.46 14.79
CA PHE A 220 14.83 13.47 13.75
C PHE A 220 16.06 14.38 13.62
N PRO A 221 16.38 14.85 12.41
CA PRO A 221 17.44 15.81 12.20
C PRO A 221 17.18 17.10 13.03
N ASP A 222 18.19 17.63 13.73
CA ASP A 222 18.05 18.79 14.61
C ASP A 222 17.56 20.07 13.88
N HIS A 223 17.77 20.14 12.57
CA HIS A 223 17.33 21.25 11.73
C HIS A 223 15.82 21.22 11.35
N TRP A 224 15.07 20.18 11.79
CA TRP A 224 13.64 20.11 11.49
C TRP A 224 12.82 21.06 12.33
N PRO A 225 11.79 21.74 11.74
CA PRO A 225 10.91 22.64 12.48
C PRO A 225 10.29 21.92 13.67
N GLN A 226 10.30 22.55 14.86
CA GLN A 226 9.75 21.95 16.09
C GLN A 226 8.30 21.45 15.93
N ARG A 227 7.48 22.13 15.11
CA ARG A 227 6.11 21.74 14.78
C ARG A 227 5.99 20.41 14.04
N LEU A 228 7.07 19.93 13.42
CA LEU A 228 7.15 18.63 12.74
C LEU A 228 7.83 17.56 13.59
N ARG A 229 8.33 17.94 14.78
CA ARG A 229 8.88 16.97 15.73
C ARG A 229 7.70 16.31 16.46
N PRO A 230 7.63 14.97 16.53
CA PRO A 230 6.66 14.32 17.38
C PRO A 230 6.89 14.75 18.83
N ALA A 231 5.82 14.73 19.63
CA ALA A 231 5.93 14.89 21.07
C ALA A 231 6.93 13.86 21.60
N ARG A 232 7.79 14.29 22.56
CA ARG A 232 8.90 13.50 23.10
C ARG A 232 8.61 12.01 23.16
N THR A 233 9.51 11.23 22.58
CA THR A 233 9.52 9.78 22.62
C THR A 233 9.50 9.28 24.06
N PHE A 234 8.71 8.26 24.29
CA PHE A 234 8.74 7.47 25.51
C PHE A 234 10.15 6.88 25.69
N ASP A 235 10.87 7.35 26.68
CA ASP A 235 12.17 6.82 27.06
C ASP A 235 11.94 5.63 28.01
N PRO A 236 12.28 4.39 27.60
CA PRO A 236 12.10 3.23 28.47
C PRO A 236 12.98 3.28 29.73
N GLU A 237 14.10 4.03 29.72
CA GLU A 237 14.97 4.19 30.87
C GLU A 237 14.35 5.08 31.97
N GLU A 238 13.55 6.09 31.60
CA GLU A 238 12.87 6.97 32.55
C GLU A 238 11.79 6.23 33.37
N THR A 239 11.22 5.14 32.83
CA THR A 239 10.25 4.29 33.56
C THR A 239 10.91 3.26 34.47
N ASP A 240 12.15 2.86 34.20
CA ASP A 240 12.87 1.91 35.06
C ASP A 240 13.43 2.61 36.29
N ASP A 241 13.90 3.87 36.17
CA ASP A 241 14.29 4.69 37.30
C ASP A 241 13.11 5.06 38.21
N ALA A 242 11.95 5.41 37.65
CA ALA A 242 10.73 5.69 38.41
C ALA A 242 10.20 4.45 39.17
N ARG A 243 10.51 3.24 38.73
CA ARG A 243 10.19 1.99 39.43
C ARG A 243 11.20 1.64 40.54
N ARG A 244 12.45 2.05 40.41
CA ARG A 244 13.52 1.81 41.44
C ARG A 244 13.33 2.71 42.67
N ASP A 245 12.75 3.89 42.47
CA ASP A 245 12.55 4.86 43.56
C ASP A 245 11.21 4.73 44.28
N SER A 246 10.37 3.74 43.93
CA SER A 246 9.13 3.48 44.66
C SER A 246 9.45 2.72 45.95
N PRO A 247 9.15 3.29 47.15
CA PRO A 247 9.37 2.60 48.40
C PRO A 247 8.47 1.37 48.49
N VAL A 248 9.06 0.21 48.77
CA VAL A 248 8.34 -1.04 49.04
C VAL A 248 7.49 -0.80 50.28
N PRO A 249 6.15 -0.98 50.19
CA PRO A 249 5.31 -0.87 51.40
C PRO A 249 5.63 -2.01 52.36
N ALA A 250 5.84 -1.63 53.64
CA ALA A 250 6.17 -2.50 54.74
C ALA A 250 4.98 -3.40 55.12
#